data_770827a68a51d2e4012d535fd1592a6c
#
_entry.id   770827a68a51d2e4012d535fd1592a6c
#
_cell.length_a   1.000
_cell.length_b   1.000
_cell.length_c   1.000
_cell.angle_alpha   90.00
_cell.angle_beta   90.00
_cell.angle_gamma   90.00
#
_symmetry.space_group_name_H-M   'P 1'
#
loop_
_entity.id
_entity.type
_entity.pdbx_description
1 polymer ?
#
loop_
_entity_poly.entity_id
_entity_poly.type
_entity_poly.pdbx_seq_one_letter_code
_entity_poly.pdbx_strand_id
1 'polypeptide(L)'
;MTTAAATTTTAALPKLDDLIAQDVQKRTQELTDTVLTPINQTYLGPLPRDANQEHSVARPPMPLVFLLGNHSSGKSTFVNYLHGRKIQTTGVAPTDDAFTIIAPGSRDSDQDGPALVGNPASGFSSLRAFGPGLINHVNLKVRDNLGMKDIMLVDSPGMIDSPAGSSNPWDFGSSNRDRGYDFQAVTRWFAERADVICLFFDPDKPGTTGETLATLTTSLAGLDHKLLIILNKVDQFERIHDFARSYGSLCWNLSKVIPRKDLPRIYTMCIPHDENNSTNNTKSMNSLVDILDDLALQRDEVIGEVKKAPHRRVDNLITTLYDSTRMLRTHVVVAEAARSEHNKVIWKTRIQNSAIFVLGQAVSLGLIQTGALFEFGIGLSALTVVATAVSAWQGQQATEQSKKHITSLEGLNNLFRETHVLNIAEGDEFLEALWERRVRTQLELALKTLGPEGIPQLSSEDLASLDGIVNKECAALRKVSNPL
;
A
#
# COMPACT_ATOMS: atom_id res chain seq x y z
N MET A 1 13.13 -37.03 -51.72
CA MET A 1 12.52 -35.71 -51.76
C MET A 1 11.27 -35.76 -50.89
N THR A 2 11.39 -35.36 -49.63
CA THR A 2 10.30 -35.35 -48.65
C THR A 2 10.14 -33.88 -48.20
N THR A 3 9.09 -33.25 -48.67
CA THR A 3 8.70 -31.88 -48.38
C THR A 3 8.21 -31.78 -46.94
N ALA A 4 8.98 -31.08 -46.10
CA ALA A 4 8.55 -30.69 -44.78
C ALA A 4 7.51 -29.54 -44.90
N ALA A 5 6.28 -29.81 -44.53
CA ALA A 5 5.24 -28.77 -44.38
C ALA A 5 5.54 -27.95 -43.12
N ALA A 6 5.91 -26.70 -43.31
CA ALA A 6 6.02 -25.70 -42.25
C ALA A 6 4.60 -25.35 -41.77
N THR A 7 4.25 -25.83 -40.59
CA THR A 7 3.02 -25.42 -39.90
C THR A 7 3.24 -24.00 -39.35
N THR A 8 2.79 -23.01 -40.10
CA THR A 8 2.71 -21.62 -39.68
C THR A 8 1.62 -21.53 -38.60
N THR A 9 2.02 -21.52 -37.34
CA THR A 9 1.13 -21.19 -36.24
C THR A 9 0.73 -19.72 -36.36
N THR A 10 -0.42 -19.46 -36.93
CA THR A 10 -1.05 -18.13 -36.92
C THR A 10 -1.32 -17.75 -35.48
N ALA A 11 -0.46 -16.91 -34.92
CA ALA A 11 -0.73 -16.27 -33.63
C ALA A 11 -2.06 -15.51 -33.78
N ALA A 12 -3.04 -15.87 -32.96
CA ALA A 12 -4.32 -15.18 -32.92
C ALA A 12 -4.04 -13.69 -32.62
N LEU A 13 -4.64 -12.80 -33.40
CA LEU A 13 -4.57 -11.36 -33.16
C LEU A 13 -5.08 -11.07 -31.75
N PRO A 14 -4.37 -10.24 -30.95
CA PRO A 14 -4.82 -9.87 -29.63
C PRO A 14 -6.17 -9.17 -29.69
N LYS A 15 -7.04 -9.43 -28.72
CA LYS A 15 -8.33 -8.76 -28.63
C LYS A 15 -8.12 -7.26 -28.44
N LEU A 16 -9.05 -6.44 -28.93
CA LEU A 16 -8.98 -4.97 -28.80
C LEU A 16 -8.81 -4.52 -27.36
N ASP A 17 -9.50 -5.19 -26.42
CA ASP A 17 -9.40 -4.91 -24.99
C ASP A 17 -8.01 -5.15 -24.43
N ASP A 18 -7.29 -6.17 -24.91
CA ASP A 18 -5.91 -6.47 -24.50
C ASP A 18 -4.93 -5.40 -25.01
N LEU A 19 -5.16 -4.85 -26.20
CA LEU A 19 -4.34 -3.75 -26.74
C LEU A 19 -4.54 -2.46 -25.93
N ILE A 20 -5.80 -2.13 -25.60
CA ILE A 20 -6.11 -0.97 -24.74
C ILE A 20 -5.48 -1.12 -23.37
N ALA A 21 -5.57 -2.30 -22.76
CA ALA A 21 -4.96 -2.59 -21.46
C ALA A 21 -3.44 -2.43 -21.49
N GLN A 22 -2.76 -2.90 -22.56
CA GLN A 22 -1.32 -2.74 -22.74
C GLN A 22 -0.92 -1.29 -22.92
N ASP A 23 -1.66 -0.51 -23.71
CA ASP A 23 -1.38 0.91 -23.91
C ASP A 23 -1.55 1.72 -22.62
N VAL A 24 -2.62 1.46 -21.85
CA VAL A 24 -2.83 2.09 -20.55
C VAL A 24 -1.72 1.71 -19.56
N GLN A 25 -1.33 0.44 -19.51
CA GLN A 25 -0.24 -0.01 -18.65
C GLN A 25 1.07 0.66 -19.03
N LYS A 26 1.41 0.73 -20.32
CA LYS A 26 2.61 1.39 -20.82
C LYS A 26 2.63 2.88 -20.46
N ARG A 27 1.52 3.59 -20.69
CA ARG A 27 1.41 5.01 -20.35
C ARG A 27 1.53 5.26 -18.85
N THR A 28 0.91 4.42 -18.02
CA THR A 28 1.01 4.51 -16.57
C THR A 28 2.46 4.31 -16.11
N GLN A 29 3.16 3.35 -16.70
CA GLN A 29 4.57 3.10 -16.42
C GLN A 29 5.45 4.28 -16.86
N GLU A 30 5.25 4.82 -18.05
CA GLU A 30 5.96 6.01 -18.54
C GLU A 30 5.80 7.19 -17.57
N LEU A 31 4.57 7.51 -17.13
CA LEU A 31 4.32 8.60 -16.19
C LEU A 31 4.99 8.35 -14.83
N THR A 32 5.01 7.10 -14.39
CA THR A 32 5.68 6.72 -13.15
C THR A 32 7.19 6.91 -13.28
N ASP A 33 7.81 6.43 -14.36
CA ASP A 33 9.26 6.44 -14.53
C ASP A 33 9.80 7.83 -14.89
N THR A 34 9.06 8.60 -15.71
CA THR A 34 9.54 9.90 -16.22
C THR A 34 9.20 11.06 -15.29
N VAL A 35 8.12 10.99 -14.53
CA VAL A 35 7.64 12.11 -13.70
C VAL A 35 7.67 11.76 -12.21
N LEU A 36 6.94 10.72 -11.81
CA LEU A 36 6.76 10.44 -10.38
C LEU A 36 8.05 9.99 -9.70
N THR A 37 8.82 9.10 -10.33
CA THR A 37 10.07 8.56 -9.75
C THR A 37 11.15 9.64 -9.56
N PRO A 38 11.47 10.52 -10.53
CA PRO A 38 12.43 11.59 -10.34
C PRO A 38 12.02 12.57 -9.24
N ILE A 39 10.76 12.99 -9.22
CA ILE A 39 10.23 13.89 -8.19
C ILE A 39 10.30 13.22 -6.82
N ASN A 40 9.91 11.95 -6.73
CA ASN A 40 10.00 11.18 -5.48
C ASN A 40 11.44 11.05 -4.98
N GLN A 41 12.40 10.81 -5.87
CA GLN A 41 13.83 10.76 -5.50
C GLN A 41 14.34 12.10 -5.02
N THR A 42 13.89 13.20 -5.59
CA THR A 42 14.32 14.55 -5.19
C THR A 42 13.81 14.90 -3.78
N TYR A 43 12.53 14.65 -3.50
CA TYR A 43 11.89 15.11 -2.26
C TYR A 43 11.89 14.07 -1.13
N LEU A 44 11.78 12.78 -1.44
CA LEU A 44 11.77 11.70 -0.47
C LEU A 44 13.07 10.87 -0.45
N GLY A 45 13.90 10.97 -1.48
CA GLY A 45 15.16 10.24 -1.59
C GLY A 45 16.14 10.46 -0.45
N PRO A 46 16.27 11.68 0.11
CA PRO A 46 17.15 11.95 1.25
C PRO A 46 16.67 11.37 2.58
N LEU A 47 15.43 10.87 2.67
CA LEU A 47 14.87 10.32 3.89
C LEU A 47 15.38 8.92 4.18
N PRO A 48 15.56 8.56 5.48
CA PRO A 48 15.79 7.18 5.86
C PRO A 48 14.57 6.34 5.42
N ARG A 49 14.82 5.40 4.54
CA ARG A 49 13.80 4.47 4.06
C ARG A 49 13.70 3.34 5.06
N ASP A 50 12.54 3.15 5.65
CA ASP A 50 12.23 1.87 6.26
C ASP A 50 12.29 0.81 5.15
N ALA A 51 12.88 -0.35 5.43
CA ALA A 51 13.04 -1.45 4.48
C ALA A 51 11.70 -1.86 3.82
N ASN A 52 10.58 -1.59 4.50
CA ASN A 52 9.23 -1.81 4.02
C ASN A 52 8.72 -0.74 3.03
N GLN A 53 9.43 0.37 2.86
CA GLN A 53 9.06 1.48 1.96
C GLN A 53 9.87 1.51 0.67
N GLU A 54 10.80 0.59 0.46
CA GLU A 54 11.34 0.36 -0.88
C GLU A 54 10.24 -0.19 -1.79
N HIS A 55 9.30 0.68 -2.12
CA HIS A 55 8.37 0.44 -3.20
C HIS A 55 9.13 0.49 -4.52
N SER A 56 9.90 -0.57 -4.74
CA SER A 56 10.26 -0.90 -6.10
C SER A 56 8.97 -0.98 -6.88
N VAL A 57 8.83 -0.14 -7.87
CA VAL A 57 7.68 -0.07 -8.79
C VAL A 57 7.53 -1.38 -9.59
N ALA A 58 8.50 -2.30 -9.49
CA ALA A 58 8.46 -3.60 -10.11
C ALA A 58 7.25 -4.41 -9.60
N ARG A 59 6.29 -4.57 -10.49
CA ARG A 59 5.13 -5.45 -10.30
C ARG A 59 5.37 -6.77 -11.03
N PRO A 60 4.72 -7.85 -10.58
CA PRO A 60 4.69 -9.11 -11.33
C PRO A 60 4.26 -8.87 -12.78
N PRO A 61 4.80 -9.61 -13.76
CA PRO A 61 4.51 -9.39 -15.18
C PRO A 61 3.03 -9.65 -15.54
N MET A 62 2.36 -10.49 -14.75
CA MET A 62 0.96 -10.87 -14.96
C MET A 62 0.07 -10.38 -13.82
N PRO A 63 -1.25 -10.26 -14.03
CA PRO A 63 -2.22 -10.00 -12.99
C PRO A 63 -2.11 -10.99 -11.84
N LEU A 64 -2.17 -10.49 -10.60
CA LEU A 64 -1.92 -11.27 -9.40
C LEU A 64 -3.19 -11.40 -8.56
N VAL A 65 -3.57 -12.63 -8.24
CA VAL A 65 -4.63 -12.95 -7.29
C VAL A 65 -4.01 -13.50 -6.02
N PHE A 66 -4.30 -12.88 -4.90
CA PHE A 66 -3.72 -13.23 -3.61
C PHE A 66 -4.75 -13.91 -2.71
N LEU A 67 -4.45 -15.11 -2.26
CA LEU A 67 -5.31 -15.92 -1.40
C LEU A 67 -4.82 -15.84 0.04
N LEU A 68 -5.67 -15.39 0.93
CA LEU A 68 -5.44 -15.26 2.36
C LEU A 68 -6.49 -16.07 3.14
N GLY A 69 -6.18 -16.47 4.35
CA GLY A 69 -7.13 -17.14 5.25
C GLY A 69 -6.43 -18.06 6.22
N ASN A 70 -7.18 -18.51 7.22
CA ASN A 70 -6.69 -19.40 8.27
C ASN A 70 -6.25 -20.75 7.71
N HIS A 71 -5.53 -21.52 8.52
CA HIS A 71 -5.27 -22.93 8.21
C HIS A 71 -6.60 -23.64 7.93
N SER A 72 -6.55 -24.55 6.96
CA SER A 72 -7.72 -25.35 6.57
C SER A 72 -8.91 -24.59 6.01
N SER A 73 -8.85 -23.27 5.77
CA SER A 73 -9.96 -22.49 5.19
C SER A 73 -10.29 -22.84 3.72
N GLY A 74 -9.45 -23.69 3.08
CA GLY A 74 -9.70 -24.20 1.74
C GLY A 74 -9.01 -23.44 0.61
N LYS A 75 -8.02 -22.55 0.89
CA LYS A 75 -7.25 -21.82 -0.12
C LYS A 75 -6.60 -22.75 -1.16
N SER A 76 -5.81 -23.71 -0.71
CA SER A 76 -5.09 -24.63 -1.59
C SER A 76 -6.05 -25.57 -2.36
N THR A 77 -7.20 -25.89 -1.76
CA THR A 77 -8.28 -26.62 -2.46
C THR A 77 -8.88 -25.77 -3.57
N PHE A 78 -9.09 -24.47 -3.32
CA PHE A 78 -9.58 -23.53 -4.32
C PHE A 78 -8.60 -23.37 -5.49
N VAL A 79 -7.28 -23.30 -5.22
CA VAL A 79 -6.24 -23.30 -6.26
C VAL A 79 -6.37 -24.53 -7.16
N ASN A 80 -6.44 -25.72 -6.57
CA ASN A 80 -6.56 -26.98 -7.32
C ASN A 80 -7.85 -27.00 -8.14
N TYR A 81 -8.95 -26.54 -7.57
CA TYR A 81 -10.25 -26.46 -8.25
C TYR A 81 -10.23 -25.50 -9.44
N LEU A 82 -9.67 -24.30 -9.28
CA LEU A 82 -9.56 -23.30 -10.35
C LEU A 82 -8.76 -23.81 -11.56
N HIS A 83 -7.76 -24.62 -11.31
CA HIS A 83 -6.89 -25.15 -12.36
C HIS A 83 -7.29 -26.54 -12.86
N GLY A 84 -8.29 -27.19 -12.22
CA GLY A 84 -8.68 -28.58 -12.55
C GLY A 84 -7.55 -29.57 -12.40
N ARG A 85 -6.53 -29.25 -11.59
CA ARG A 85 -5.31 -30.05 -11.42
C ARG A 85 -4.79 -29.92 -9.99
N LYS A 86 -4.28 -31.02 -9.44
CA LYS A 86 -3.64 -31.03 -8.12
C LYS A 86 -2.24 -30.38 -8.21
N ILE A 87 -2.15 -29.10 -7.83
CA ILE A 87 -0.91 -28.30 -7.80
C ILE A 87 -0.39 -28.16 -6.38
N GLN A 88 -1.31 -27.90 -5.44
CA GLN A 88 -1.02 -27.74 -4.02
C GLN A 88 -1.41 -29.00 -3.26
N THR A 89 -0.61 -29.31 -2.24
CA THR A 89 -0.94 -30.38 -1.30
C THR A 89 -2.05 -29.88 -0.38
N THR A 90 -3.14 -30.63 -0.30
CA THR A 90 -4.27 -30.31 0.57
C THR A 90 -4.28 -31.28 1.76
N GLY A 91 -4.50 -30.79 2.96
CA GLY A 91 -4.58 -31.59 4.18
C GLY A 91 -5.21 -30.81 5.33
N VAL A 92 -5.62 -31.54 6.39
CA VAL A 92 -6.14 -30.97 7.63
C VAL A 92 -5.00 -30.40 8.50
N ALA A 93 -3.82 -31.03 8.43
CA ALA A 93 -2.62 -30.52 9.09
C ALA A 93 -2.00 -29.35 8.30
N PRO A 94 -1.25 -28.46 8.94
CA PRO A 94 -0.49 -27.41 8.23
C PRO A 94 0.42 -28.08 7.19
N THR A 95 0.09 -27.88 5.92
CA THR A 95 0.80 -28.54 4.82
C THR A 95 1.81 -27.63 4.14
N ASP A 96 1.62 -26.31 4.23
CA ASP A 96 2.48 -25.32 3.59
C ASP A 96 2.65 -24.07 4.50
N ASP A 97 3.90 -23.85 4.92
CA ASP A 97 4.30 -22.63 5.65
C ASP A 97 4.91 -21.57 4.71
N ALA A 98 4.83 -21.80 3.40
CA ALA A 98 5.44 -20.95 2.38
C ALA A 98 4.39 -20.19 1.56
N PHE A 99 4.78 -19.00 1.08
CA PHE A 99 4.06 -18.32 0.02
C PHE A 99 4.34 -19.02 -1.30
N THR A 100 3.35 -19.67 -1.85
CA THR A 100 3.49 -20.39 -3.13
C THR A 100 2.89 -19.55 -4.26
N ILE A 101 3.73 -19.11 -5.17
CA ILE A 101 3.33 -18.41 -6.38
C ILE A 101 3.10 -19.45 -7.48
N ILE A 102 1.95 -19.39 -8.13
CA ILE A 102 1.58 -20.30 -9.22
C ILE A 102 1.42 -19.46 -10.48
N ALA A 103 2.20 -19.77 -11.49
CA ALA A 103 2.22 -19.05 -12.74
C ALA A 103 2.03 -20.00 -13.94
N PRO A 104 1.34 -19.55 -15.00
CA PRO A 104 1.29 -20.31 -16.25
C PRO A 104 2.64 -20.28 -16.97
N GLY A 105 2.97 -21.36 -17.63
CA GLY A 105 4.18 -21.47 -18.43
C GLY A 105 4.08 -22.56 -19.48
N SER A 106 5.12 -22.72 -20.27
CA SER A 106 5.20 -23.72 -21.35
C SER A 106 5.65 -25.10 -20.86
N ARG A 107 6.16 -25.16 -19.64
CA ARG A 107 6.66 -26.41 -19.00
C ARG A 107 6.48 -26.31 -17.50
N ASP A 108 6.26 -27.46 -16.87
CA ASP A 108 6.26 -27.56 -15.41
C ASP A 108 7.68 -27.32 -14.89
N SER A 109 7.83 -26.36 -13.98
CA SER A 109 9.08 -26.10 -13.28
C SER A 109 8.80 -25.50 -11.90
N ASP A 110 9.66 -25.81 -10.95
CA ASP A 110 9.62 -25.26 -9.61
C ASP A 110 10.90 -24.44 -9.39
N GLN A 111 10.74 -23.23 -8.84
CA GLN A 111 11.84 -22.36 -8.47
C GLN A 111 11.74 -22.06 -6.98
N ASP A 112 12.86 -22.18 -6.29
CA ASP A 112 12.98 -21.80 -4.90
C ASP A 112 13.08 -20.26 -4.73
N GLY A 113 12.92 -19.80 -3.49
CA GLY A 113 12.95 -18.38 -3.19
C GLY A 113 14.23 -17.67 -3.63
N PRO A 114 15.44 -18.22 -3.39
CA PRO A 114 16.69 -17.61 -3.87
C PRO A 114 16.72 -17.37 -5.38
N ALA A 115 16.29 -18.37 -6.18
CA ALA A 115 16.22 -18.23 -7.64
C ALA A 115 15.16 -17.21 -8.07
N LEU A 116 14.00 -17.20 -7.39
CA LEU A 116 12.91 -16.27 -7.68
C LEU A 116 13.32 -14.81 -7.43
N VAL A 117 13.88 -14.48 -6.26
CA VAL A 117 14.28 -13.11 -5.92
C VAL A 117 15.57 -12.68 -6.65
N GLY A 118 16.34 -13.64 -7.14
CA GLY A 118 17.53 -13.40 -7.98
C GLY A 118 17.21 -12.92 -9.38
N ASN A 119 16.00 -13.17 -9.89
CA ASN A 119 15.57 -12.79 -11.22
C ASN A 119 14.79 -11.46 -11.22
N PRO A 120 15.35 -10.34 -11.70
CA PRO A 120 14.65 -9.06 -11.73
C PRO A 120 13.39 -9.07 -12.60
N ALA A 121 13.36 -9.88 -13.65
CA ALA A 121 12.22 -9.97 -14.56
C ALA A 121 11.00 -10.65 -13.93
N SER A 122 11.17 -11.36 -12.81
CA SER A 122 10.07 -12.01 -12.09
C SER A 122 9.10 -11.02 -11.43
N GLY A 123 9.57 -9.80 -11.12
CA GLY A 123 8.83 -8.80 -10.34
C GLY A 123 8.80 -9.05 -8.83
N PHE A 124 9.54 -10.08 -8.34
CA PHE A 124 9.59 -10.47 -6.93
C PHE A 124 10.95 -10.17 -6.26
N SER A 125 11.86 -9.52 -6.94
CA SER A 125 13.23 -9.23 -6.45
C SER A 125 13.23 -8.39 -5.16
N SER A 126 12.24 -7.53 -4.97
CA SER A 126 12.10 -6.69 -3.76
C SER A 126 11.73 -7.47 -2.50
N LEU A 127 11.28 -8.73 -2.61
CA LEU A 127 11.11 -9.63 -1.46
C LEU A 127 12.41 -9.90 -0.71
N ARG A 128 13.57 -9.64 -1.35
CA ARG A 128 14.88 -9.73 -0.69
C ARG A 128 15.01 -8.85 0.55
N ALA A 129 14.30 -7.72 0.58
CA ALA A 129 14.30 -6.79 1.71
C ALA A 129 13.78 -7.42 3.02
N PHE A 130 12.94 -8.45 2.93
CA PHE A 130 12.38 -9.14 4.11
C PHE A 130 13.32 -10.21 4.70
N GLY A 131 14.50 -10.35 4.14
CA GLY A 131 15.55 -11.20 4.69
C GLY A 131 15.46 -12.70 4.34
N PRO A 132 16.46 -13.48 4.76
CA PRO A 132 16.59 -14.89 4.41
C PRO A 132 15.46 -15.77 4.97
N GLY A 133 14.85 -15.37 6.10
CA GLY A 133 13.72 -16.09 6.69
C GLY A 133 12.56 -16.20 5.71
N LEU A 134 12.17 -15.10 5.04
CA LEU A 134 11.13 -15.14 4.02
C LEU A 134 11.59 -15.88 2.77
N ILE A 135 12.81 -15.61 2.30
CA ILE A 135 13.32 -16.18 1.03
C ILE A 135 13.25 -17.71 1.03
N ASN A 136 13.47 -18.34 2.17
CA ASN A 136 13.34 -19.80 2.30
C ASN A 136 11.86 -20.27 2.36
N HIS A 137 10.91 -19.36 2.55
CA HIS A 137 9.47 -19.66 2.63
C HIS A 137 8.69 -19.02 1.46
N VAL A 138 9.34 -18.82 0.32
CA VAL A 138 8.70 -18.42 -0.93
C VAL A 138 9.12 -19.37 -2.03
N ASN A 139 8.17 -19.81 -2.85
CA ASN A 139 8.46 -20.63 -4.02
C ASN A 139 7.58 -20.23 -5.22
N LEU A 140 8.05 -20.53 -6.42
CA LEU A 140 7.31 -20.32 -7.66
C LEU A 140 7.10 -21.68 -8.35
N LYS A 141 5.85 -22.05 -8.56
CA LYS A 141 5.44 -23.22 -9.34
C LYS A 141 4.93 -22.75 -10.70
N VAL A 142 5.73 -22.94 -11.72
CA VAL A 142 5.29 -22.71 -13.11
C VAL A 142 4.64 -24.02 -13.59
N ARG A 143 3.45 -23.91 -14.14
CA ARG A 143 2.70 -25.07 -14.64
C ARG A 143 2.20 -24.82 -16.06
N ASP A 144 2.26 -25.85 -16.88
CA ASP A 144 1.63 -25.81 -18.18
C ASP A 144 0.14 -26.15 -18.05
N ASN A 145 -0.61 -25.83 -19.08
CA ASN A 145 -2.04 -26.19 -19.22
C ASN A 145 -2.89 -25.90 -17.98
N LEU A 146 -2.70 -24.73 -17.36
CA LEU A 146 -3.54 -24.24 -16.27
C LEU A 146 -4.93 -23.83 -16.79
N GLY A 147 -5.96 -24.02 -15.97
CA GLY A 147 -7.33 -23.57 -16.27
C GLY A 147 -7.46 -22.05 -16.46
N MET A 148 -6.54 -21.30 -15.84
CA MET A 148 -6.41 -19.84 -16.01
C MET A 148 -4.99 -19.51 -16.49
N LYS A 149 -4.88 -18.97 -17.70
CA LYS A 149 -3.59 -18.70 -18.37
C LYS A 149 -3.11 -17.25 -18.25
N ASP A 150 -4.00 -16.34 -17.85
CA ASP A 150 -3.75 -14.91 -17.88
C ASP A 150 -3.54 -14.31 -16.49
N ILE A 151 -3.45 -15.13 -15.44
CA ILE A 151 -3.28 -14.70 -14.06
C ILE A 151 -2.25 -15.55 -13.32
N MET A 152 -1.63 -14.94 -12.34
CA MET A 152 -0.82 -15.62 -11.32
C MET A 152 -1.62 -15.72 -10.03
N LEU A 153 -1.52 -16.85 -9.33
CA LEU A 153 -2.10 -17.04 -8.01
C LEU A 153 -1.00 -17.06 -6.95
N VAL A 154 -1.23 -16.44 -5.82
CA VAL A 154 -0.36 -16.57 -4.63
C VAL A 154 -1.17 -17.20 -3.52
N ASP A 155 -0.80 -18.42 -3.14
CA ASP A 155 -1.33 -19.12 -1.98
C ASP A 155 -0.48 -18.76 -0.76
N SER A 156 -1.07 -18.11 0.24
CA SER A 156 -0.37 -17.70 1.47
C SER A 156 -0.34 -18.84 2.49
N PRO A 157 0.67 -18.83 3.38
CA PRO A 157 0.61 -19.67 4.57
C PRO A 157 -0.67 -19.41 5.35
N GLY A 158 -1.20 -20.43 5.99
CA GLY A 158 -2.37 -20.26 6.84
C GLY A 158 -2.10 -19.32 8.00
N MET A 159 -3.03 -18.41 8.28
CA MET A 159 -2.97 -17.56 9.48
C MET A 159 -3.13 -18.43 10.72
N ILE A 160 -2.31 -18.19 11.74
CA ILE A 160 -2.22 -18.99 12.95
C ILE A 160 -3.05 -18.32 14.05
N ASP A 161 -3.79 -19.14 14.79
CA ASP A 161 -4.36 -18.74 16.07
C ASP A 161 -3.22 -18.65 17.07
N SER A 162 -2.71 -17.46 17.36
CA SER A 162 -1.80 -17.31 18.51
C SER A 162 -2.56 -17.73 19.76
N PRO A 163 -2.09 -18.75 20.50
CA PRO A 163 -2.66 -19.02 21.80
C PRO A 163 -2.56 -17.73 22.64
N ALA A 164 -3.62 -17.38 23.32
CA ALA A 164 -3.74 -16.23 24.20
C ALA A 164 -2.74 -16.35 25.38
N GLY A 165 -1.45 -16.14 25.11
CA GLY A 165 -0.37 -16.19 26.10
C GLY A 165 0.33 -14.86 26.30
N SER A 166 0.07 -13.87 25.44
CA SER A 166 0.54 -12.51 25.65
C SER A 166 -0.59 -11.69 26.25
N SER A 167 -0.35 -11.11 27.42
CA SER A 167 -1.29 -10.24 28.14
C SER A 167 -1.62 -8.92 27.38
N ASN A 168 -1.07 -8.73 26.20
CA ASN A 168 -1.32 -7.61 25.31
C ASN A 168 -1.93 -8.09 24.00
N PRO A 169 -3.20 -7.73 23.68
CA PRO A 169 -3.85 -8.04 22.41
C PRO A 169 -3.12 -7.45 21.18
N TRP A 170 -2.14 -6.59 21.42
CA TRP A 170 -1.34 -5.85 20.42
C TRP A 170 0.10 -6.33 20.30
N ASP A 171 0.47 -7.44 20.97
CA ASP A 171 1.80 -8.02 20.87
C ASP A 171 1.91 -8.95 19.64
N PHE A 172 2.06 -8.32 18.48
CA PHE A 172 2.27 -9.02 17.20
C PHE A 172 3.66 -9.67 17.07
N GLY A 173 4.50 -9.54 18.10
CA GLY A 173 5.88 -10.05 18.09
C GLY A 173 6.00 -11.56 18.22
N SER A 174 4.97 -12.28 18.68
CA SER A 174 5.05 -13.73 18.89
C SER A 174 4.93 -14.50 17.57
N SER A 175 4.01 -14.11 16.68
CA SER A 175 3.81 -14.79 15.39
C SER A 175 5.01 -14.62 14.43
N ASN A 176 5.69 -13.47 14.50
CA ASN A 176 6.89 -13.21 13.71
C ASN A 176 8.11 -14.03 14.17
N ARG A 177 8.20 -14.36 15.46
CA ARG A 177 9.30 -15.20 15.98
C ARG A 177 9.18 -16.65 15.51
N ASP A 178 7.95 -17.15 15.44
CA ASP A 178 7.70 -18.55 15.03
C ASP A 178 7.95 -18.77 13.54
N ARG A 179 7.72 -17.74 12.69
CA ARG A 179 7.89 -17.83 11.23
C ARG A 179 9.26 -17.39 10.74
N GLY A 180 10.03 -16.65 11.56
CA GLY A 180 11.35 -16.12 11.21
C GLY A 180 11.33 -14.93 10.24
N TYR A 181 10.14 -14.36 9.94
CA TYR A 181 9.94 -13.16 9.12
C TYR A 181 8.68 -12.40 9.51
N ASP A 182 8.58 -11.14 9.12
CA ASP A 182 7.40 -10.30 9.37
C ASP A 182 6.26 -10.64 8.39
N PHE A 183 5.34 -11.50 8.85
CA PHE A 183 4.19 -11.94 8.05
C PHE A 183 3.28 -10.78 7.64
N GLN A 184 3.06 -9.79 8.51
CA GLN A 184 2.18 -8.66 8.23
C GLN A 184 2.75 -7.76 7.12
N ALA A 185 4.04 -7.46 7.19
CA ALA A 185 4.72 -6.66 6.18
C ALA A 185 4.79 -7.38 4.82
N VAL A 186 5.05 -8.70 4.81
CA VAL A 186 5.04 -9.50 3.59
C VAL A 186 3.65 -9.60 2.99
N THR A 187 2.63 -9.84 3.82
CA THR A 187 1.22 -9.87 3.38
C THR A 187 0.81 -8.53 2.76
N ARG A 188 1.20 -7.42 3.37
CA ARG A 188 0.98 -6.09 2.80
C ARG A 188 1.66 -5.93 1.44
N TRP A 189 2.90 -6.37 1.32
CA TRP A 189 3.65 -6.31 0.08
C TRP A 189 2.94 -7.03 -1.09
N PHE A 190 2.42 -8.25 -0.83
CA PHE A 190 1.64 -9.00 -1.81
C PHE A 190 0.29 -8.34 -2.09
N ALA A 191 -0.42 -7.88 -1.06
CA ALA A 191 -1.73 -7.24 -1.18
C ALA A 191 -1.69 -5.94 -2.01
N GLU A 192 -0.66 -5.12 -1.85
CA GLU A 192 -0.47 -3.90 -2.65
C GLU A 192 -0.29 -4.21 -4.14
N ARG A 193 0.36 -5.33 -4.47
CA ARG A 193 0.63 -5.77 -5.84
C ARG A 193 -0.46 -6.64 -6.44
N ALA A 194 -1.30 -7.22 -5.60
CA ALA A 194 -2.45 -8.02 -6.04
C ALA A 194 -3.51 -7.15 -6.74
N ASP A 195 -4.15 -7.73 -7.72
CA ASP A 195 -5.29 -7.14 -8.44
C ASP A 195 -6.63 -7.58 -7.84
N VAL A 196 -6.64 -8.78 -7.25
CA VAL A 196 -7.76 -9.32 -6.46
C VAL A 196 -7.18 -9.99 -5.21
N ILE A 197 -7.82 -9.79 -4.07
CA ILE A 197 -7.48 -10.42 -2.79
C ILE A 197 -8.68 -11.25 -2.35
N CYS A 198 -8.49 -12.56 -2.19
CA CYS A 198 -9.51 -13.47 -1.71
C CYS A 198 -9.20 -13.86 -0.26
N LEU A 199 -10.02 -13.43 0.68
CA LEU A 199 -9.89 -13.73 2.10
C LEU A 199 -10.87 -14.82 2.49
N PHE A 200 -10.33 -16.01 2.77
CA PHE A 200 -11.09 -17.21 3.10
C PHE A 200 -11.30 -17.36 4.61
N PHE A 201 -12.54 -17.55 4.99
CA PHE A 201 -12.95 -17.92 6.33
C PHE A 201 -13.46 -19.34 6.39
N ASP A 202 -13.15 -20.02 7.50
CA ASP A 202 -13.65 -21.34 7.83
C ASP A 202 -14.86 -21.19 8.78
N PRO A 203 -15.99 -21.85 8.50
CA PRO A 203 -17.17 -21.80 9.35
C PRO A 203 -16.95 -22.35 10.77
N ASP A 204 -16.03 -23.28 10.97
CA ASP A 204 -15.66 -23.80 12.29
C ASP A 204 -14.96 -22.75 13.16
N LYS A 205 -14.39 -21.73 12.53
CA LYS A 205 -13.65 -20.63 13.18
C LYS A 205 -14.17 -19.27 12.75
N PRO A 206 -15.47 -18.97 12.96
CA PRO A 206 -16.08 -17.70 12.55
C PRO A 206 -15.59 -16.53 13.42
N GLY A 207 -15.06 -16.83 14.61
CA GLY A 207 -14.27 -15.89 15.39
C GLY A 207 -12.96 -15.65 14.68
N THR A 208 -12.80 -14.46 14.14
CA THR A 208 -11.56 -14.03 13.54
C THR A 208 -10.44 -14.12 14.56
N THR A 209 -9.37 -14.81 14.20
CA THR A 209 -8.17 -14.90 15.01
C THR A 209 -7.49 -13.55 15.16
N GLY A 210 -6.67 -13.36 16.19
CA GLY A 210 -5.93 -12.12 16.39
C GLY A 210 -5.07 -11.76 15.17
N GLU A 211 -4.43 -12.74 14.52
CA GLU A 211 -3.63 -12.53 13.31
C GLU A 211 -4.50 -12.10 12.12
N THR A 212 -5.70 -12.66 11.95
CA THR A 212 -6.63 -12.25 10.88
C THR A 212 -7.11 -10.82 11.07
N LEU A 213 -7.47 -10.43 12.29
CA LEU A 213 -7.86 -9.05 12.62
C LEU A 213 -6.71 -8.07 12.38
N ALA A 214 -5.50 -8.45 12.80
CA ALA A 214 -4.29 -7.66 12.55
C ALA A 214 -4.04 -7.50 11.04
N THR A 215 -4.16 -8.57 10.27
CA THR A 215 -4.00 -8.53 8.81
C THR A 215 -5.01 -7.59 8.17
N LEU A 216 -6.28 -7.61 8.57
CA LEU A 216 -7.30 -6.71 8.07
C LEU A 216 -7.03 -5.25 8.42
N THR A 217 -6.60 -4.98 9.66
CA THR A 217 -6.38 -3.60 10.14
C THR A 217 -5.08 -2.99 9.67
N THR A 218 -4.03 -3.79 9.49
CA THR A 218 -2.69 -3.31 9.13
C THR A 218 -2.33 -3.59 7.68
N SER A 219 -2.33 -4.87 7.29
CA SER A 219 -1.84 -5.29 5.97
C SER A 219 -2.79 -4.96 4.83
N LEU A 220 -4.10 -5.08 5.05
CA LEU A 220 -5.13 -4.82 4.02
C LEU A 220 -5.75 -3.42 4.13
N ALA A 221 -5.35 -2.60 5.10
CA ALA A 221 -5.89 -1.25 5.28
C ALA A 221 -5.75 -0.41 4.01
N GLY A 222 -6.88 0.11 3.50
CA GLY A 222 -6.96 0.91 2.28
C GLY A 222 -6.98 0.12 0.97
N LEU A 223 -7.01 -1.23 1.04
CA LEU A 223 -7.09 -2.10 -0.14
C LEU A 223 -8.46 -2.79 -0.29
N ASP A 224 -9.46 -2.29 0.39
CA ASP A 224 -10.81 -2.87 0.46
C ASP A 224 -11.46 -3.07 -0.91
N HIS A 225 -11.12 -2.19 -1.87
CA HIS A 225 -11.64 -2.27 -3.26
C HIS A 225 -11.19 -3.50 -4.03
N LYS A 226 -10.12 -4.18 -3.56
CA LYS A 226 -9.60 -5.42 -4.13
C LYS A 226 -10.06 -6.66 -3.37
N LEU A 227 -10.73 -6.49 -2.22
CA LEU A 227 -11.00 -7.56 -1.27
C LEU A 227 -12.31 -8.29 -1.60
N LEU A 228 -12.24 -9.61 -1.73
CA LEU A 228 -13.36 -10.54 -1.74
C LEU A 228 -13.36 -11.34 -0.44
N ILE A 229 -14.43 -11.25 0.33
CA ILE A 229 -14.60 -11.99 1.59
C ILE A 229 -15.37 -13.25 1.29
N ILE A 230 -14.81 -14.40 1.62
CA ILE A 230 -15.32 -15.71 1.26
C ILE A 230 -15.49 -16.56 2.52
N LEU A 231 -16.71 -16.95 2.83
CA LEU A 231 -17.02 -17.99 3.81
C LEU A 231 -17.13 -19.31 3.03
N ASN A 232 -16.09 -20.13 3.14
CA ASN A 232 -16.00 -21.40 2.44
C ASN A 232 -16.53 -22.55 3.29
N LYS A 233 -16.71 -23.74 2.73
CA LYS A 233 -17.16 -24.98 3.41
C LYS A 233 -18.54 -24.85 4.06
N VAL A 234 -19.42 -24.05 3.47
CA VAL A 234 -20.79 -23.84 4.01
C VAL A 234 -21.62 -25.15 3.95
N ASP A 235 -21.24 -26.08 3.09
CA ASP A 235 -21.80 -27.42 2.98
C ASP A 235 -21.64 -28.29 4.24
N GLN A 236 -20.74 -27.93 5.17
CA GLN A 236 -20.52 -28.64 6.42
C GLN A 236 -21.57 -28.37 7.49
N PHE A 237 -22.41 -27.35 7.33
CA PHE A 237 -23.48 -27.06 8.27
C PHE A 237 -24.66 -28.01 8.10
N GLU A 238 -24.99 -28.74 9.16
CA GLU A 238 -26.17 -29.61 9.18
C GLU A 238 -27.45 -28.82 9.46
N ARG A 239 -27.34 -27.66 10.15
CA ARG A 239 -28.47 -26.86 10.60
C ARG A 239 -28.33 -25.39 10.22
N ILE A 240 -29.41 -24.80 9.76
CA ILE A 240 -29.45 -23.38 9.39
C ILE A 240 -29.11 -22.45 10.57
N HIS A 241 -29.41 -22.86 11.80
CA HIS A 241 -29.06 -22.09 13.00
C HIS A 241 -27.57 -21.98 13.23
N ASP A 242 -26.81 -23.03 12.92
CA ASP A 242 -25.34 -23.05 13.06
C ASP A 242 -24.70 -22.17 12.00
N PHE A 243 -25.21 -22.23 10.78
CA PHE A 243 -24.82 -21.29 9.72
C PHE A 243 -25.12 -19.84 10.13
N ALA A 244 -26.34 -19.53 10.56
CA ALA A 244 -26.74 -18.16 10.94
C ALA A 244 -25.86 -17.62 12.08
N ARG A 245 -25.53 -18.46 13.07
CA ARG A 245 -24.63 -18.10 14.16
C ARG A 245 -23.21 -17.82 13.65
N SER A 246 -22.66 -18.69 12.83
CA SER A 246 -21.33 -18.54 12.27
C SER A 246 -21.22 -17.29 11.39
N TYR A 247 -22.16 -17.12 10.46
CA TYR A 247 -22.25 -15.94 9.59
C TYR A 247 -22.41 -14.64 10.37
N GLY A 248 -23.33 -14.62 11.36
CA GLY A 248 -23.53 -13.45 12.21
C GLY A 248 -22.29 -13.11 13.04
N SER A 249 -21.59 -14.10 13.58
CA SER A 249 -20.31 -13.92 14.29
C SER A 249 -19.23 -13.30 13.37
N LEU A 250 -19.13 -13.78 12.14
CA LEU A 250 -18.20 -13.24 11.15
C LEU A 250 -18.54 -11.78 10.84
N CYS A 251 -19.81 -11.47 10.53
CA CYS A 251 -20.25 -10.09 10.29
C CYS A 251 -19.94 -9.16 11.46
N TRP A 252 -20.22 -9.62 12.69
CA TRP A 252 -19.95 -8.86 13.91
C TRP A 252 -18.46 -8.55 14.08
N ASN A 253 -17.58 -9.50 13.82
CA ASN A 253 -16.15 -9.31 13.94
C ASN A 253 -15.59 -8.40 12.83
N LEU A 254 -16.06 -8.57 11.60
CA LEU A 254 -15.67 -7.72 10.47
C LEU A 254 -16.13 -6.26 10.67
N SER A 255 -17.31 -6.03 11.25
CA SER A 255 -17.84 -4.68 11.50
C SER A 255 -17.00 -3.87 12.50
N LYS A 256 -16.23 -4.54 13.37
CA LYS A 256 -15.31 -3.87 14.30
C LYS A 256 -14.01 -3.40 13.63
N VAL A 257 -13.67 -4.01 12.52
CA VAL A 257 -12.36 -3.84 11.85
C VAL A 257 -12.48 -3.00 10.59
N ILE A 258 -13.55 -3.19 9.85
CA ILE A 258 -13.81 -2.46 8.61
C ILE A 258 -14.64 -1.20 8.97
N PRO A 259 -14.02 0.01 8.94
CA PRO A 259 -14.68 1.24 9.34
C PRO A 259 -15.57 1.77 8.21
N ARG A 260 -16.55 0.97 7.80
CA ARG A 260 -17.55 1.34 6.79
C ARG A 260 -18.95 1.17 7.34
N LYS A 261 -19.86 2.00 6.86
CA LYS A 261 -21.29 1.91 7.21
C LYS A 261 -21.86 0.55 6.80
N ASP A 262 -21.52 0.10 5.60
CA ASP A 262 -21.98 -1.17 5.07
C ASP A 262 -20.78 -2.13 4.91
N LEU A 263 -20.93 -3.35 5.41
CA LEU A 263 -19.92 -4.39 5.24
C LEU A 263 -19.81 -4.79 3.77
N PRO A 264 -18.59 -5.10 3.28
CA PRO A 264 -18.42 -5.73 1.98
C PRO A 264 -19.23 -7.01 1.89
N ARG A 265 -19.66 -7.36 0.68
CA ARG A 265 -20.38 -8.62 0.42
C ARG A 265 -19.52 -9.81 0.84
N ILE A 266 -20.13 -10.74 1.59
CA ILE A 266 -19.53 -12.01 1.97
C ILE A 266 -20.11 -13.08 1.03
N TYR A 267 -19.22 -13.72 0.28
CA TYR A 267 -19.60 -14.83 -0.60
C TYR A 267 -19.60 -16.13 0.20
N THR A 268 -20.74 -16.83 0.20
CA THR A 268 -20.87 -18.14 0.83
C THR A 268 -20.70 -19.23 -0.23
N MET A 269 -19.76 -20.12 -0.08
CA MET A 269 -19.51 -21.13 -1.09
C MET A 269 -19.01 -22.46 -0.50
N CYS A 270 -18.99 -23.48 -1.33
CA CYS A 270 -18.27 -24.74 -1.09
C CYS A 270 -17.52 -25.16 -2.35
N ILE A 271 -16.44 -25.91 -2.15
CA ILE A 271 -15.69 -26.53 -3.23
C ILE A 271 -16.08 -28.01 -3.25
N PRO A 272 -16.63 -28.52 -4.37
CA PRO A 272 -17.00 -29.93 -4.43
C PRO A 272 -15.77 -30.82 -4.21
N HIS A 273 -15.93 -31.83 -3.36
CA HIS A 273 -14.95 -32.90 -3.26
C HIS A 273 -15.12 -33.85 -4.45
N ASP A 274 -14.02 -34.37 -4.98
CA ASP A 274 -14.04 -35.37 -6.04
C ASP A 274 -14.98 -36.52 -5.66
N GLU A 275 -15.97 -36.80 -6.51
CA GLU A 275 -17.12 -37.70 -6.26
C GLU A 275 -16.78 -39.17 -6.04
N ASN A 276 -15.51 -39.53 -6.01
CA ASN A 276 -15.11 -40.98 -5.92
C ASN A 276 -15.22 -41.60 -4.52
N ASN A 277 -15.64 -40.86 -3.48
CA ASN A 277 -15.75 -41.39 -2.10
C ASN A 277 -17.11 -41.17 -1.40
N SER A 278 -18.16 -40.71 -2.07
CA SER A 278 -19.45 -40.46 -1.43
C SER A 278 -20.57 -41.38 -1.91
N THR A 279 -20.38 -42.68 -1.71
CA THR A 279 -21.53 -43.62 -1.64
C THR A 279 -21.94 -43.69 -0.18
N ASN A 280 -22.90 -42.91 0.24
CA ASN A 280 -23.87 -43.10 1.33
C ASN A 280 -24.33 -41.79 1.95
N ASN A 281 -25.32 -41.11 1.34
CA ASN A 281 -26.35 -40.37 2.08
C ASN A 281 -27.39 -39.78 1.12
N THR A 282 -28.16 -40.63 0.47
CA THR A 282 -29.31 -40.26 -0.38
C THR A 282 -30.60 -40.37 0.46
N LYS A 283 -30.84 -39.43 1.37
CA LYS A 283 -32.15 -39.35 2.00
C LYS A 283 -32.41 -37.93 2.61
N SER A 284 -32.46 -36.90 1.81
CA SER A 284 -33.20 -35.63 2.11
C SER A 284 -32.97 -34.66 0.92
N MET A 285 -33.42 -35.07 -0.28
CA MET A 285 -32.77 -34.54 -1.50
C MET A 285 -33.38 -33.29 -2.12
N ASN A 286 -34.54 -32.79 -1.72
CA ASN A 286 -35.16 -31.69 -2.47
C ASN A 286 -34.86 -30.29 -1.91
N SER A 287 -34.66 -30.13 -0.62
CA SER A 287 -34.29 -28.83 -0.02
C SER A 287 -32.78 -28.57 0.01
N LEU A 288 -31.96 -29.64 0.00
CA LEU A 288 -30.51 -29.55 -0.05
C LEU A 288 -29.99 -29.22 -1.46
N VAL A 289 -30.70 -29.66 -2.51
CA VAL A 289 -30.30 -29.36 -3.90
C VAL A 289 -30.37 -27.85 -4.19
N ASP A 290 -31.43 -27.19 -3.80
CA ASP A 290 -31.57 -25.73 -3.98
C ASP A 290 -30.47 -24.94 -3.25
N ILE A 291 -30.06 -25.38 -2.05
CA ILE A 291 -28.98 -24.73 -1.27
C ILE A 291 -27.62 -24.97 -1.94
N LEU A 292 -27.38 -26.17 -2.44
CA LEU A 292 -26.10 -26.48 -3.11
C LEU A 292 -25.98 -25.73 -4.45
N ASP A 293 -27.09 -25.51 -5.16
CA ASP A 293 -27.13 -24.72 -6.39
C ASP A 293 -26.82 -23.25 -6.10
N ASP A 294 -27.36 -22.67 -5.02
CA ASP A 294 -27.03 -21.32 -4.61
C ASP A 294 -25.55 -21.17 -4.22
N LEU A 295 -24.98 -22.14 -3.51
CA LEU A 295 -23.56 -22.14 -3.16
C LEU A 295 -22.68 -22.28 -4.40
N ALA A 296 -23.12 -23.07 -5.39
CA ALA A 296 -22.44 -23.22 -6.67
C ALA A 296 -22.46 -21.90 -7.45
N LEU A 297 -23.60 -21.23 -7.48
CA LEU A 297 -23.76 -19.94 -8.14
C LEU A 297 -22.85 -18.87 -7.54
N GLN A 298 -22.78 -18.78 -6.20
CA GLN A 298 -21.89 -17.84 -5.52
C GLN A 298 -20.41 -18.19 -5.74
N ARG A 299 -20.05 -19.48 -5.77
CA ARG A 299 -18.71 -19.92 -6.15
C ARG A 299 -18.35 -19.50 -7.57
N ASP A 300 -19.26 -19.68 -8.52
CA ASP A 300 -19.04 -19.28 -9.92
C ASP A 300 -18.92 -17.77 -10.06
N GLU A 301 -19.62 -17.01 -9.23
CA GLU A 301 -19.48 -15.56 -9.11
C GLU A 301 -18.09 -15.16 -8.62
N VAL A 302 -17.57 -15.80 -7.56
CA VAL A 302 -16.19 -15.59 -7.07
C VAL A 302 -15.17 -15.90 -8.17
N ILE A 303 -15.34 -17.01 -8.86
CA ILE A 303 -14.48 -17.38 -10.00
C ILE A 303 -14.57 -16.33 -11.12
N GLY A 304 -15.77 -15.81 -11.39
CA GLY A 304 -15.98 -14.72 -12.32
C GLY A 304 -15.21 -13.45 -11.93
N GLU A 305 -15.21 -13.08 -10.65
CA GLU A 305 -14.44 -11.95 -10.13
C GLU A 305 -12.92 -12.19 -10.24
N VAL A 306 -12.44 -13.40 -9.97
CA VAL A 306 -11.04 -13.79 -10.16
C VAL A 306 -10.64 -13.69 -11.64
N LYS A 307 -11.51 -14.14 -12.56
CA LYS A 307 -11.27 -14.03 -14.02
C LYS A 307 -11.21 -12.58 -14.52
N LYS A 308 -11.79 -11.63 -13.80
CA LYS A 308 -11.71 -10.19 -14.09
C LYS A 308 -10.39 -9.54 -13.62
N ALA A 309 -9.48 -10.28 -12.99
CA ALA A 309 -8.22 -9.73 -12.50
C ALA A 309 -7.40 -8.97 -13.56
N PRO A 310 -7.32 -9.40 -14.84
CA PRO A 310 -6.65 -8.61 -15.88
C PRO A 310 -7.26 -7.22 -16.10
N HIS A 311 -8.58 -7.10 -16.12
CA HIS A 311 -9.27 -5.79 -16.23
C HIS A 311 -9.06 -4.94 -14.97
N ARG A 312 -9.20 -5.54 -13.78
CA ARG A 312 -8.94 -4.86 -12.51
C ARG A 312 -7.51 -4.36 -12.38
N ARG A 313 -6.55 -5.04 -13.01
CA ARG A 313 -5.15 -4.58 -13.03
C ARG A 313 -5.01 -3.19 -13.63
N VAL A 314 -5.69 -2.91 -14.72
CA VAL A 314 -5.64 -1.60 -15.38
C VAL A 314 -6.17 -0.51 -14.45
N ASP A 315 -7.34 -0.72 -13.85
CA ASP A 315 -7.95 0.23 -12.92
C ASP A 315 -7.09 0.42 -11.66
N ASN A 316 -6.52 -0.68 -11.13
CA ASN A 316 -5.62 -0.64 -9.99
C ASN A 316 -4.32 0.12 -10.27
N LEU A 317 -3.78 0.01 -11.50
CA LEU A 317 -2.59 0.77 -11.90
C LEU A 317 -2.88 2.27 -11.94
N ILE A 318 -4.00 2.67 -12.55
CA ILE A 318 -4.43 4.07 -12.61
C ILE A 318 -4.69 4.60 -11.20
N THR A 319 -5.37 3.83 -10.35
CA THR A 319 -5.63 4.21 -8.96
C THR A 319 -4.34 4.34 -8.16
N THR A 320 -3.40 3.41 -8.33
CA THR A 320 -2.09 3.47 -7.65
C THR A 320 -1.28 4.69 -8.09
N LEU A 321 -1.28 5.01 -9.40
CA LEU A 321 -0.64 6.22 -9.90
C LEU A 321 -1.27 7.48 -9.30
N TYR A 322 -2.60 7.55 -9.28
CA TYR A 322 -3.36 8.66 -8.70
C TYR A 322 -3.04 8.86 -7.21
N ASP A 323 -3.13 7.79 -6.42
CA ASP A 323 -2.90 7.84 -4.97
C ASP A 323 -1.45 8.18 -4.63
N SER A 324 -0.48 7.59 -5.35
CA SER A 324 0.94 7.89 -5.17
C SER A 324 1.26 9.34 -5.52
N THR A 325 0.67 9.85 -6.59
CA THR A 325 0.84 11.26 -7.00
C THR A 325 0.22 12.21 -5.99
N ARG A 326 -0.97 11.92 -5.49
CA ARG A 326 -1.62 12.73 -4.43
C ARG A 326 -0.81 12.71 -3.13
N MET A 327 -0.29 11.56 -2.74
CA MET A 327 0.56 11.41 -1.57
C MET A 327 1.82 12.29 -1.69
N LEU A 328 2.53 12.18 -2.80
CA LEU A 328 3.74 12.96 -3.05
C LEU A 328 3.44 14.45 -3.12
N ARG A 329 2.37 14.85 -3.81
CA ARG A 329 1.91 16.23 -3.88
C ARG A 329 1.63 16.81 -2.49
N THR A 330 0.86 16.10 -1.67
CA THR A 330 0.55 16.53 -0.30
C THR A 330 1.81 16.67 0.53
N HIS A 331 2.73 15.68 0.44
CA HIS A 331 4.01 15.73 1.14
C HIS A 331 4.82 16.98 0.76
N VAL A 332 4.99 17.22 -0.53
CA VAL A 332 5.84 18.32 -1.04
C VAL A 332 5.23 19.68 -0.73
N VAL A 333 3.91 19.84 -0.85
CA VAL A 333 3.22 21.10 -0.55
C VAL A 333 3.31 21.47 0.93
N VAL A 334 3.09 20.52 1.83
CA VAL A 334 3.19 20.77 3.28
C VAL A 334 4.65 20.97 3.70
N ALA A 335 5.59 20.23 3.09
CA ALA A 335 7.03 20.40 3.33
C ALA A 335 7.51 21.82 2.93
N GLU A 336 7.07 22.32 1.78
CA GLU A 336 7.38 23.69 1.33
C GLU A 336 6.75 24.76 2.24
N ALA A 337 5.52 24.53 2.72
CA ALA A 337 4.89 25.40 3.70
C ALA A 337 5.70 25.46 5.01
N ALA A 338 6.16 24.32 5.51
CA ALA A 338 7.01 24.22 6.70
C ALA A 338 8.33 24.98 6.51
N ARG A 339 8.97 24.82 5.35
CA ARG A 339 10.18 25.56 4.98
C ARG A 339 9.94 27.05 4.87
N SER A 340 8.85 27.46 4.24
CA SER A 340 8.47 28.87 4.07
C SER A 340 8.24 29.55 5.41
N GLU A 341 7.52 28.92 6.33
CA GLU A 341 7.29 29.44 7.68
C GLU A 341 8.61 29.60 8.46
N HIS A 342 9.48 28.60 8.40
CA HIS A 342 10.79 28.69 9.02
C HIS A 342 11.63 29.82 8.45
N ASN A 343 11.68 29.94 7.13
CA ASN A 343 12.42 31.00 6.44
C ASN A 343 11.88 32.41 6.76
N LYS A 344 10.57 32.57 6.92
CA LYS A 344 9.98 33.85 7.34
C LYS A 344 10.55 34.30 8.69
N VAL A 345 10.70 33.41 9.65
CA VAL A 345 11.29 33.73 10.96
C VAL A 345 12.76 34.13 10.81
N ILE A 346 13.54 33.35 10.03
CA ILE A 346 14.95 33.68 9.76
C ILE A 346 15.11 35.04 9.11
N TRP A 347 14.33 35.33 8.05
CA TRP A 347 14.40 36.60 7.37
C TRP A 347 13.99 37.77 8.27
N LYS A 348 12.92 37.61 9.06
CA LYS A 348 12.48 38.63 10.01
C LYS A 348 13.60 38.95 11.02
N THR A 349 14.24 37.97 11.57
CA THR A 349 15.35 38.17 12.53
C THR A 349 16.58 38.79 11.87
N ARG A 350 16.94 38.38 10.65
CA ARG A 350 18.05 38.99 9.88
C ARG A 350 17.81 40.45 9.55
N ILE A 351 16.61 40.79 9.07
CA ILE A 351 16.24 42.18 8.77
C ILE A 351 16.26 43.03 10.03
N GLN A 352 15.71 42.51 11.14
CA GLN A 352 15.70 43.20 12.43
C GLN A 352 17.12 43.49 12.92
N ASN A 353 18.02 42.50 12.91
CA ASN A 353 19.40 42.65 13.30
C ASN A 353 20.16 43.63 12.42
N SER A 354 19.96 43.55 11.09
CA SER A 354 20.57 44.49 10.14
C SER A 354 20.09 45.92 10.36
N ALA A 355 18.79 46.12 10.61
CA ALA A 355 18.22 47.42 10.88
C ALA A 355 18.80 48.05 12.17
N ILE A 356 18.87 47.26 13.27
CA ILE A 356 19.45 47.71 14.54
C ILE A 356 20.91 48.15 14.33
N PHE A 357 21.70 47.33 13.62
CA PHE A 357 23.10 47.65 13.36
C PHE A 357 23.28 48.88 12.49
N VAL A 358 22.65 48.94 11.33
CA VAL A 358 22.83 50.05 10.36
C VAL A 358 22.34 51.38 10.95
N LEU A 359 21.13 51.41 11.52
CA LEU A 359 20.58 52.61 12.11
C LEU A 359 21.40 53.10 13.32
N GLY A 360 21.79 52.18 14.19
CA GLY A 360 22.60 52.51 15.36
C GLY A 360 23.98 53.03 14.99
N GLN A 361 24.65 52.44 14.00
CA GLN A 361 25.95 52.94 13.52
C GLN A 361 25.83 54.27 12.78
N ALA A 362 24.77 54.49 12.01
CA ALA A 362 24.54 55.75 11.32
C ALA A 362 24.35 56.94 12.31
N VAL A 363 23.56 56.75 13.36
CA VAL A 363 23.39 57.73 14.43
C VAL A 363 24.69 57.98 15.18
N SER A 364 25.42 56.90 15.52
CA SER A 364 26.71 57.00 16.21
C SER A 364 27.76 57.78 15.41
N LEU A 365 27.88 57.50 14.11
CA LEU A 365 28.77 58.24 13.20
C LEU A 365 28.37 59.71 13.06
N GLY A 366 27.09 60.00 12.97
CA GLY A 366 26.57 61.39 12.94
C GLY A 366 26.98 62.17 14.21
N LEU A 367 26.90 61.56 15.40
CA LEU A 367 27.30 62.18 16.66
C LEU A 367 28.81 62.40 16.75
N ILE A 368 29.59 61.47 16.22
CA ILE A 368 31.07 61.59 16.18
C ILE A 368 31.50 62.74 15.28
N GLN A 369 30.86 62.90 14.12
CA GLN A 369 31.20 63.97 13.15
C GLN A 369 30.88 65.38 13.67
N THR A 370 29.87 65.53 14.49
CA THR A 370 29.52 66.84 15.07
C THR A 370 30.51 67.35 16.09
N GLY A 371 31.47 66.50 16.59
CA GLY A 371 32.54 66.89 17.51
C GLY A 371 32.12 67.22 18.96
N ALA A 372 30.87 67.66 19.13
CA ALA A 372 30.31 68.04 20.41
C ALA A 372 29.96 66.90 21.36
N LEU A 373 29.80 65.68 20.80
CA LEU A 373 29.37 64.48 21.53
C LEU A 373 30.20 63.25 21.13
N PHE A 374 31.51 63.44 20.93
CA PHE A 374 32.43 62.39 20.46
C PHE A 374 32.45 61.14 21.37
N GLU A 375 32.54 61.34 22.68
CA GLU A 375 32.52 60.22 23.65
C GLU A 375 31.17 59.48 23.69
N PHE A 376 30.07 60.26 23.54
CA PHE A 376 28.73 59.66 23.42
C PHE A 376 28.53 58.83 22.11
N GLY A 377 29.12 59.26 21.01
CA GLY A 377 29.10 58.53 19.75
C GLY A 377 29.83 57.21 19.86
N ILE A 378 30.97 57.13 20.50
CA ILE A 378 31.70 55.88 20.73
C ILE A 378 30.91 54.95 21.66
N GLY A 379 30.37 55.47 22.77
CA GLY A 379 29.53 54.74 23.68
C GLY A 379 28.28 54.14 23.00
N LEU A 380 27.62 54.91 22.14
CA LEU A 380 26.46 54.47 21.37
C LEU A 380 26.83 53.38 20.33
N SER A 381 28.01 53.50 19.70
CA SER A 381 28.53 52.46 18.79
C SER A 381 28.74 51.15 19.52
N ALA A 382 29.35 51.17 20.68
CA ALA A 382 29.53 49.96 21.50
C ALA A 382 28.18 49.38 21.96
N LEU A 383 27.21 50.23 22.34
CA LEU A 383 25.89 49.80 22.75
C LEU A 383 25.13 49.11 21.60
N THR A 384 25.24 49.65 20.36
CA THR A 384 24.57 49.05 19.18
C THR A 384 25.15 47.70 18.83
N VAL A 385 26.45 47.46 19.01
CA VAL A 385 27.07 46.13 18.84
C VAL A 385 26.53 45.13 19.88
N VAL A 386 26.42 45.57 21.15
CA VAL A 386 25.84 44.70 22.20
C VAL A 386 24.35 44.43 21.90
N ALA A 387 23.57 45.46 21.48
CA ALA A 387 22.17 45.29 21.15
C ALA A 387 21.97 44.33 19.96
N THR A 388 22.78 44.40 18.90
CA THR A 388 22.76 43.47 17.80
C THR A 388 23.14 42.04 18.20
N ALA A 389 24.10 41.86 19.12
CA ALA A 389 24.47 40.57 19.64
C ALA A 389 23.31 39.93 20.46
N VAL A 390 22.67 40.71 21.32
CA VAL A 390 21.48 40.25 22.08
C VAL A 390 20.30 39.93 21.13
N SER A 391 20.06 40.79 20.14
CA SER A 391 19.00 40.51 19.12
C SER A 391 19.31 39.28 18.29
N ALA A 392 20.58 39.01 17.94
CA ALA A 392 20.99 37.82 17.23
C ALA A 392 20.78 36.56 18.09
N TRP A 393 21.11 36.61 19.37
CA TRP A 393 20.86 35.53 20.31
C TRP A 393 19.36 35.24 20.49
N GLN A 394 18.52 36.27 20.64
CA GLN A 394 17.06 36.12 20.64
C GLN A 394 16.53 35.55 19.33
N GLY A 395 17.09 35.97 18.20
CA GLY A 395 16.78 35.44 16.89
C GLY A 395 17.08 33.94 16.75
N GLN A 396 18.22 33.49 17.29
CA GLN A 396 18.55 32.07 17.34
C GLN A 396 17.54 31.27 18.18
N GLN A 397 17.14 31.80 19.33
CA GLN A 397 16.09 31.15 20.15
C GLN A 397 14.75 31.08 19.40
N ALA A 398 14.37 32.15 18.70
CA ALA A 398 13.14 32.20 17.91
C ALA A 398 13.16 31.18 16.75
N THR A 399 14.31 31.01 16.08
CA THR A 399 14.46 30.00 15.01
C THR A 399 14.38 28.58 15.55
N GLU A 400 15.00 28.29 16.71
CA GLU A 400 14.89 27.00 17.37
C GLU A 400 13.46 26.69 17.87
N GLN A 401 12.77 27.69 18.39
CA GLN A 401 11.35 27.53 18.78
C GLN A 401 10.46 27.28 17.57
N SER A 402 10.68 28.01 16.48
CA SER A 402 9.96 27.80 15.21
C SER A 402 10.19 26.39 14.69
N LYS A 403 11.44 25.90 14.69
CA LYS A 403 11.77 24.54 14.29
C LYS A 403 11.04 23.50 15.15
N LYS A 404 11.02 23.65 16.46
CA LYS A 404 10.30 22.76 17.37
C LYS A 404 8.80 22.82 17.14
N HIS A 405 8.23 23.99 16.90
CA HIS A 405 6.81 24.17 16.64
C HIS A 405 6.39 23.48 15.33
N ILE A 406 7.14 23.74 14.25
CA ILE A 406 6.87 23.12 12.93
C ILE A 406 7.02 21.60 12.98
N THR A 407 7.95 21.07 13.77
CA THR A 407 8.16 19.61 13.90
C THR A 407 7.15 18.97 14.84
N SER A 408 6.39 19.76 15.61
CA SER A 408 5.36 19.24 16.50
C SER A 408 4.16 18.69 15.72
N LEU A 409 3.45 17.74 16.31
CA LEU A 409 2.24 17.13 15.73
C LEU A 409 1.17 18.21 15.43
N GLU A 410 1.01 19.18 16.33
CA GLU A 410 0.04 20.26 16.19
C GLU A 410 0.45 21.21 15.06
N GLY A 411 1.72 21.61 14.99
CA GLY A 411 2.25 22.48 13.93
C GLY A 411 2.09 21.87 12.54
N LEU A 412 2.40 20.59 12.38
CA LEU A 412 2.21 19.87 11.12
C LEU A 412 0.74 19.78 10.70
N ASN A 413 -0.16 19.50 11.64
CA ASN A 413 -1.59 19.45 11.35
C ASN A 413 -2.14 20.83 10.95
N ASN A 414 -1.66 21.91 11.57
CA ASN A 414 -2.04 23.28 11.21
C ASN A 414 -1.55 23.62 9.80
N LEU A 415 -0.30 23.33 9.47
CA LEU A 415 0.24 23.55 8.11
C LEU A 415 -0.53 22.76 7.05
N PHE A 416 -0.89 21.50 7.35
CA PHE A 416 -1.73 20.71 6.44
C PHE A 416 -3.10 21.37 6.22
N ARG A 417 -3.77 21.82 7.30
CA ARG A 417 -5.06 22.48 7.20
C ARG A 417 -4.98 23.79 6.43
N GLU A 418 -3.95 24.61 6.66
CA GLU A 418 -3.75 25.88 5.92
C GLU A 418 -3.47 25.65 4.44
N THR A 419 -2.74 24.61 4.09
CA THR A 419 -2.40 24.33 2.68
C THR A 419 -3.52 23.64 1.91
N HIS A 420 -4.45 22.96 2.58
CA HIS A 420 -5.51 22.16 1.97
C HIS A 420 -6.92 22.59 2.41
N VAL A 421 -7.10 23.89 2.70
CA VAL A 421 -8.38 24.43 3.18
C VAL A 421 -9.56 24.06 2.28
N LEU A 422 -9.40 24.16 0.96
CA LEU A 422 -10.47 23.86 0.00
C LEU A 422 -10.85 22.38 0.00
N ASN A 423 -9.87 21.50 -0.03
CA ASN A 423 -10.10 20.06 -0.04
C ASN A 423 -10.78 19.58 1.25
N ILE A 424 -10.39 20.14 2.40
CA ILE A 424 -10.99 19.82 3.70
C ILE A 424 -12.43 20.37 3.76
N ALA A 425 -12.67 21.57 3.23
CA ALA A 425 -14.01 22.16 3.18
C ALA A 425 -14.96 21.36 2.27
N GLU A 426 -14.44 20.72 1.23
CA GLU A 426 -15.16 19.79 0.34
C GLU A 426 -15.41 18.42 0.98
N GLY A 427 -14.82 18.11 2.14
CA GLY A 427 -14.98 16.85 2.83
C GLY A 427 -14.20 15.69 2.22
N ASP A 428 -12.98 15.95 1.74
CA ASP A 428 -12.10 14.92 1.16
C ASP A 428 -11.52 14.00 2.25
N GLU A 429 -12.34 13.04 2.71
CA GLU A 429 -11.96 12.05 3.73
C GLU A 429 -10.71 11.23 3.33
N PHE A 430 -10.53 11.00 2.03
CA PHE A 430 -9.36 10.28 1.53
C PHE A 430 -8.07 11.06 1.79
N LEU A 431 -8.07 12.36 1.57
CA LEU A 431 -6.90 13.21 1.80
C LEU A 431 -6.55 13.29 3.29
N GLU A 432 -7.55 13.37 4.17
CA GLU A 432 -7.34 13.36 5.62
C GLU A 432 -6.76 12.02 6.10
N ALA A 433 -7.31 10.90 5.63
CA ALA A 433 -6.78 9.57 5.93
C ALA A 433 -5.35 9.37 5.40
N LEU A 434 -5.05 9.87 4.21
CA LEU A 434 -3.71 9.83 3.61
C LEU A 434 -2.71 10.64 4.44
N TRP A 435 -3.11 11.84 4.88
CA TRP A 435 -2.30 12.68 5.76
C TRP A 435 -1.99 11.97 7.07
N GLU A 436 -3.00 11.49 7.79
CA GLU A 436 -2.83 10.90 9.11
C GLU A 436 -2.01 9.60 9.11
N ARG A 437 -2.26 8.75 8.13
CA ARG A 437 -1.68 7.40 8.12
C ARG A 437 -0.30 7.31 7.47
N ARG A 438 0.00 8.18 6.49
CA ARG A 438 1.21 8.05 5.66
C ARG A 438 2.07 9.31 5.64
N VAL A 439 1.53 10.44 5.21
CA VAL A 439 2.32 11.63 4.90
C VAL A 439 2.89 12.27 6.17
N ARG A 440 2.07 12.44 7.19
CA ARG A 440 2.48 13.09 8.45
C ARG A 440 3.71 12.44 9.09
N THR A 441 3.67 11.11 9.25
CA THR A 441 4.77 10.36 9.88
C THR A 441 6.07 10.48 9.09
N GLN A 442 5.99 10.40 7.75
CA GLN A 442 7.15 10.57 6.89
C GLN A 442 7.70 11.99 6.95
N LEU A 443 6.84 13.00 6.93
CA LEU A 443 7.25 14.40 7.00
C LEU A 443 7.83 14.76 8.37
N GLU A 444 7.27 14.24 9.44
CA GLU A 444 7.83 14.39 10.80
C GLU A 444 9.25 13.83 10.88
N LEU A 445 9.47 12.63 10.32
CA LEU A 445 10.79 12.03 10.24
C LEU A 445 11.74 12.87 9.39
N ALA A 446 11.27 13.38 8.25
CA ALA A 446 12.03 14.26 7.37
C ALA A 446 12.52 15.51 8.09
N LEU A 447 11.60 16.20 8.76
CA LEU A 447 11.90 17.44 9.49
C LEU A 447 12.81 17.21 10.70
N LYS A 448 12.70 16.05 11.36
CA LYS A 448 13.61 15.69 12.47
C LYS A 448 15.03 15.36 12.00
N THR A 449 15.17 14.74 10.82
CA THR A 449 16.47 14.31 10.30
C THR A 449 17.19 15.39 9.51
N LEU A 450 16.51 16.05 8.59
CA LEU A 450 17.08 17.05 7.68
C LEU A 450 16.90 18.50 8.20
N GLY A 451 15.93 18.72 9.06
CA GLY A 451 15.47 20.04 9.45
C GLY A 451 14.71 20.76 8.35
N PRO A 452 14.01 21.87 8.66
CA PRO A 452 13.24 22.63 7.66
C PRO A 452 14.12 23.21 6.54
N GLU A 453 15.40 23.51 6.83
CA GLU A 453 16.35 24.07 5.87
C GLU A 453 16.86 23.02 4.87
N GLY A 454 16.93 21.75 5.28
CA GLY A 454 17.42 20.65 4.46
C GLY A 454 16.37 20.08 3.46
N ILE A 455 15.13 20.54 3.55
CA ILE A 455 14.09 20.13 2.61
C ILE A 455 14.33 20.80 1.25
N PRO A 456 14.30 20.06 0.12
CA PRO A 456 14.43 20.64 -1.22
C PRO A 456 13.33 21.67 -1.50
N GLN A 457 13.66 22.72 -2.24
CA GLN A 457 12.70 23.75 -2.65
C GLN A 457 11.76 23.18 -3.71
N LEU A 458 10.46 23.41 -3.52
CA LEU A 458 9.46 22.98 -4.49
C LEU A 458 9.60 23.78 -5.80
N SER A 459 9.77 23.03 -6.90
CA SER A 459 9.72 23.60 -8.25
C SER A 459 8.26 23.78 -8.68
N SER A 460 7.96 24.92 -9.31
CA SER A 460 6.64 25.14 -9.92
C SER A 460 6.33 24.17 -11.07
N GLU A 461 7.36 23.68 -11.76
CA GLU A 461 7.25 22.70 -12.83
C GLU A 461 6.88 21.32 -12.28
N ASP A 462 7.52 20.91 -11.17
CA ASP A 462 7.21 19.65 -10.52
C ASP A 462 5.77 19.61 -10.01
N LEU A 463 5.33 20.71 -9.37
CA LEU A 463 3.96 20.81 -8.89
C LEU A 463 2.94 20.77 -10.05
N ALA A 464 3.21 21.51 -11.13
CA ALA A 464 2.34 21.49 -12.31
C ALA A 464 2.29 20.10 -12.98
N SER A 465 3.40 19.37 -12.97
CA SER A 465 3.48 18.00 -13.47
C SER A 465 2.65 17.04 -12.63
N LEU A 466 2.73 17.13 -11.30
CA LEU A 466 1.92 16.33 -10.38
C LEU A 466 0.41 16.65 -10.53
N ASP A 467 0.06 17.94 -10.62
CA ASP A 467 -1.33 18.38 -10.88
C ASP A 467 -1.84 17.92 -12.24
N GLY A 468 -0.98 17.87 -13.25
CA GLY A 468 -1.27 17.36 -14.58
C GLY A 468 -1.63 15.86 -14.54
N ILE A 469 -0.88 15.05 -13.81
CA ILE A 469 -1.16 13.61 -13.64
C ILE A 469 -2.52 13.42 -12.95
N VAL A 470 -2.75 14.10 -11.81
CA VAL A 470 -3.99 13.92 -11.02
C VAL A 470 -5.22 14.35 -11.82
N ASN A 471 -5.19 15.55 -12.42
CA ASN A 471 -6.39 16.19 -12.97
C ASN A 471 -6.66 15.83 -14.44
N LYS A 472 -5.63 15.51 -15.23
CA LYS A 472 -5.76 15.28 -16.66
C LYS A 472 -5.46 13.83 -17.07
N GLU A 473 -4.26 13.35 -16.76
CA GLU A 473 -3.79 12.04 -17.23
C GLU A 473 -4.60 10.87 -16.64
N CYS A 474 -4.80 10.84 -15.32
CA CYS A 474 -5.58 9.76 -14.68
C CYS A 474 -7.05 9.77 -15.15
N ALA A 475 -7.66 10.94 -15.37
CA ALA A 475 -9.01 11.05 -15.89
C ALA A 475 -9.11 10.56 -17.35
N ALA A 476 -8.10 10.87 -18.17
CA ALA A 476 -8.03 10.40 -19.56
C ALA A 476 -7.85 8.87 -19.62
N LEU A 477 -6.95 8.31 -18.79
CA LEU A 477 -6.69 6.88 -18.71
C LEU A 477 -7.94 6.10 -18.27
N ARG A 478 -8.71 6.61 -17.30
CA ARG A 478 -9.97 5.98 -16.88
C ARG A 478 -11.04 5.98 -17.99
N LYS A 479 -11.10 7.02 -18.81
CA LYS A 479 -12.02 7.06 -19.96
C LYS A 479 -11.65 6.05 -21.04
N VAL A 480 -10.38 5.77 -21.22
CA VAL A 480 -9.89 4.78 -22.19
C VAL A 480 -10.10 3.37 -21.64
N SER A 481 -9.89 3.16 -20.35
CA SER A 481 -10.06 1.86 -19.65
C SER A 481 -11.54 1.43 -19.59
N ASN A 482 -12.46 2.39 -19.43
CA ASN A 482 -13.91 2.13 -19.39
C ASN A 482 -14.62 3.01 -20.44
N PRO A 483 -14.63 2.63 -21.72
CA PRO A 483 -15.46 3.29 -22.71
C PRO A 483 -16.93 2.99 -22.37
N LEU A 484 -17.68 4.05 -21.99
CA LEU A 484 -19.14 4.01 -21.74
C LEU A 484 -19.89 3.55 -22.99
#